data_c050937e40f2d582d4bcfd55e3e33eac
#
_entry.id   c050937e40f2d582d4bcfd55e3e33eac
#
_cell.length_a   1.000
_cell.length_b   1.000
_cell.length_c   1.000
_cell.angle_alpha   90.00
_cell.angle_beta   90.00
_cell.angle_gamma   90.00
#
_symmetry.space_group_name_H-M   'P 1'
#
loop_
_entity.id
_entity.type
_entity.pdbx_description
1 polymer ?
#
loop_
_entity_poly.entity_id
_entity_poly.type
_entity_poly.pdbx_seq_one_letter_code
_entity_poly.pdbx_strand_id
1 'polypeptide(L)'
;MDIKELESFNLADAVKFHDKLNPALWTDKGRLDTEVHDRLMDIAKDFMAYLGLSSLKVEDITISGSNAAYSYTPHSDLDLHLLVDYDKLPDDEVYKELFNAKKTVYNDNHDIKVRGVPVELYVQDSNQPHHSLGEYSVLKKDWIKMPVKRRANFDQSATRAKYEKLGELIELAIKTRSLNRIDKALDIVRRYRKAGLEKTGEFGPENLAFKAIRKQGLFQKLYDLRNELRSEKLSLENSMAENASGYIPSEKEKNDPRFKTALTVDVRPDTMKKDARKFGNKISRAGVPPKLNTSGKVVK
;
A
#
# COMPACT_ATOMS: atom_id res chain seq x y z
N MET A 1 -6.18 -26.51 -1.88
CA MET A 1 -6.94 -25.48 -2.66
C MET A 1 -7.70 -26.21 -3.73
N ASP A 2 -9.01 -26.09 -3.68
CA ASP A 2 -9.85 -26.85 -4.61
C ASP A 2 -9.84 -26.13 -5.97
N ILE A 3 -9.61 -26.87 -7.06
CA ILE A 3 -9.66 -26.39 -8.46
C ILE A 3 -10.96 -25.62 -8.74
N LYS A 4 -12.03 -25.94 -8.01
CA LYS A 4 -13.33 -25.26 -8.07
C LYS A 4 -13.30 -23.77 -7.64
N GLU A 5 -12.38 -23.37 -6.77
CA GLU A 5 -12.23 -21.95 -6.39
C GLU A 5 -11.59 -21.11 -7.51
N LEU A 6 -10.80 -21.72 -8.38
CA LEU A 6 -10.27 -21.09 -9.59
C LEU A 6 -11.34 -20.91 -10.67
N GLU A 7 -12.28 -21.84 -10.76
CA GLU A 7 -13.41 -21.77 -11.69
C GLU A 7 -14.38 -20.63 -11.30
N SER A 8 -14.45 -20.26 -10.02
CA SER A 8 -15.24 -19.13 -9.55
C SER A 8 -14.66 -17.76 -9.91
N PHE A 9 -13.35 -17.68 -10.21
CA PHE A 9 -12.70 -16.48 -10.72
C PHE A 9 -12.78 -16.49 -12.25
N ASN A 10 -13.77 -15.78 -12.78
CA ASN A 10 -13.89 -15.62 -14.21
C ASN A 10 -12.77 -14.69 -14.71
N LEU A 11 -11.67 -15.27 -15.19
CA LEU A 11 -10.58 -14.55 -15.82
C LEU A 11 -11.06 -13.66 -16.97
N ALA A 12 -12.10 -14.08 -17.69
CA ALA A 12 -12.69 -13.29 -18.76
C ALA A 12 -13.28 -11.96 -18.26
N ASP A 13 -13.85 -11.95 -17.04
CA ASP A 13 -14.39 -10.72 -16.46
C ASP A 13 -13.27 -9.77 -16.00
N ALA A 14 -12.12 -10.30 -15.57
CA ALA A 14 -10.97 -9.48 -15.17
C ALA A 14 -10.25 -8.81 -16.34
N VAL A 15 -10.46 -9.32 -17.57
CA VAL A 15 -9.86 -8.80 -18.82
C VAL A 15 -10.90 -8.30 -19.81
N LYS A 16 -12.16 -8.16 -19.39
CA LYS A 16 -13.21 -7.62 -20.23
C LYS A 16 -12.99 -6.14 -20.47
N PHE A 17 -12.94 -5.77 -21.75
CA PHE A 17 -13.01 -4.38 -22.15
C PHE A 17 -14.44 -4.02 -22.53
N HIS A 18 -14.89 -2.90 -22.01
CA HIS A 18 -16.18 -2.32 -22.34
C HIS A 18 -16.08 -1.44 -23.59
N ASP A 19 -17.20 -1.26 -24.28
CA ASP A 19 -17.27 -0.35 -25.43
C ASP A 19 -17.32 1.12 -25.01
N LYS A 20 -17.77 1.40 -23.80
CA LYS A 20 -17.84 2.73 -23.18
C LYS A 20 -17.06 2.76 -21.88
N LEU A 21 -16.63 3.93 -21.48
CA LEU A 21 -16.16 4.21 -20.12
C LEU A 21 -17.28 3.94 -19.12
N ASN A 22 -16.95 3.76 -17.84
CA ASN A 22 -17.94 3.46 -16.82
C ASN A 22 -19.06 4.53 -16.78
N PRO A 23 -20.31 4.19 -17.15
CA PRO A 23 -21.40 5.16 -17.27
C PRO A 23 -21.84 5.74 -15.92
N ALA A 24 -21.44 5.13 -14.80
CA ALA A 24 -21.64 5.71 -13.48
C ALA A 24 -20.78 6.98 -13.26
N LEU A 25 -19.65 7.09 -13.95
CA LEU A 25 -18.69 8.16 -13.75
C LEU A 25 -18.58 9.09 -14.97
N TRP A 26 -18.72 8.56 -16.18
CA TRP A 26 -18.40 9.23 -17.43
C TRP A 26 -19.63 9.45 -18.30
N THR A 27 -19.69 10.60 -18.95
CA THR A 27 -20.69 10.89 -19.98
C THR A 27 -20.36 10.13 -21.28
N ASP A 28 -21.31 10.01 -22.19
CA ASP A 28 -21.10 9.38 -23.50
C ASP A 28 -20.05 10.10 -24.36
N LYS A 29 -19.74 11.36 -24.04
CA LYS A 29 -18.68 12.14 -24.69
C LYS A 29 -17.29 11.89 -24.09
N GLY A 30 -17.16 10.96 -23.14
CA GLY A 30 -15.90 10.65 -22.45
C GLY A 30 -15.42 11.75 -21.51
N ARG A 31 -16.30 12.63 -21.06
CA ARG A 31 -16.04 13.61 -20.01
C ARG A 31 -16.55 13.11 -18.68
N LEU A 32 -15.87 13.47 -17.61
CA LEU A 32 -16.37 13.20 -16.26
C LEU A 32 -17.72 13.89 -16.05
N ASP A 33 -18.67 13.17 -15.48
CA ASP A 33 -19.98 13.76 -15.12
C ASP A 33 -19.79 14.89 -14.10
N THR A 34 -20.58 15.97 -14.22
CA THR A 34 -20.39 17.17 -13.41
C THR A 34 -20.59 16.91 -11.92
N GLU A 35 -21.62 16.14 -11.55
CA GLU A 35 -21.87 15.80 -10.15
C GLU A 35 -20.75 14.92 -9.56
N VAL A 36 -20.25 13.98 -10.37
CA VAL A 36 -19.10 13.14 -10.01
C VAL A 36 -17.87 14.02 -9.82
N HIS A 37 -17.57 14.94 -10.77
CA HIS A 37 -16.47 15.88 -10.64
C HIS A 37 -16.52 16.66 -9.32
N ASP A 38 -17.67 17.28 -9.02
CA ASP A 38 -17.81 18.13 -7.83
C ASP A 38 -17.63 17.31 -6.56
N ARG A 39 -18.16 16.08 -6.53
CA ARG A 39 -17.98 15.17 -5.40
C ARG A 39 -16.52 14.75 -5.22
N LEU A 40 -15.78 14.43 -6.30
CA LEU A 40 -14.37 14.10 -6.20
C LEU A 40 -13.51 15.27 -5.73
N MET A 41 -13.87 16.49 -6.12
CA MET A 41 -13.22 17.70 -5.60
C MET A 41 -13.43 17.88 -4.10
N ASP A 42 -14.65 17.59 -3.59
CA ASP A 42 -14.93 17.64 -2.16
C ASP A 42 -14.17 16.57 -1.38
N ILE A 43 -14.14 15.34 -1.90
CA ILE A 43 -13.36 14.22 -1.31
C ILE A 43 -11.87 14.57 -1.26
N ALA A 44 -11.32 15.13 -2.35
CA ALA A 44 -9.92 15.54 -2.39
C ALA A 44 -9.61 16.64 -1.37
N LYS A 45 -10.50 17.61 -1.19
CA LYS A 45 -10.35 18.68 -0.17
C LYS A 45 -10.37 18.12 1.24
N ASP A 46 -11.28 17.20 1.53
CA ASP A 46 -11.35 16.55 2.85
C ASP A 46 -10.06 15.76 3.14
N PHE A 47 -9.59 14.99 2.16
CA PHE A 47 -8.34 14.25 2.30
C PHE A 47 -7.13 15.18 2.47
N MET A 48 -7.05 16.30 1.74
CA MET A 48 -5.99 17.31 1.95
C MET A 48 -6.03 17.89 3.37
N ALA A 49 -7.23 18.17 3.90
CA ALA A 49 -7.39 18.62 5.27
C ALA A 49 -6.90 17.56 6.28
N TYR A 50 -7.25 16.30 6.05
CA TYR A 50 -6.78 15.18 6.87
C TYR A 50 -5.25 15.00 6.82
N LEU A 51 -4.62 15.24 5.68
CA LEU A 51 -3.16 15.22 5.59
C LEU A 51 -2.52 16.24 6.53
N GLY A 52 -3.22 17.36 6.84
CA GLY A 52 -2.79 18.34 7.83
C GLY A 52 -1.59 19.18 7.39
N LEU A 53 -1.32 19.24 6.10
CA LEU A 53 -0.19 19.95 5.52
C LEU A 53 -0.72 21.18 4.74
N SER A 54 -0.98 22.26 5.47
CA SER A 54 -1.51 23.51 4.89
C SER A 54 -0.59 24.15 3.84
N SER A 55 0.70 23.83 3.87
CA SER A 55 1.71 24.27 2.89
C SER A 55 1.88 23.31 1.71
N LEU A 56 1.18 22.17 1.69
CA LEU A 56 1.29 21.19 0.62
C LEU A 56 0.66 21.73 -0.66
N LYS A 57 1.48 21.97 -1.65
CA LYS A 57 1.00 22.36 -2.98
C LYS A 57 0.63 21.12 -3.79
N VAL A 58 -0.67 20.89 -3.97
CA VAL A 58 -1.18 19.90 -4.92
C VAL A 58 -1.11 20.48 -6.32
N GLU A 59 -0.41 19.83 -7.22
CA GLU A 59 -0.22 20.27 -8.61
C GLU A 59 -1.38 19.86 -9.51
N ASP A 60 -1.94 18.68 -9.27
CA ASP A 60 -3.15 18.19 -9.95
C ASP A 60 -3.89 17.18 -9.06
N ILE A 61 -5.13 16.93 -9.42
CA ILE A 61 -5.96 15.84 -8.88
C ILE A 61 -6.34 14.97 -10.06
N THR A 62 -5.96 13.69 -10.03
CA THR A 62 -6.15 12.81 -11.18
C THR A 62 -6.92 11.55 -10.84
N ILE A 63 -7.65 11.04 -11.82
CA ILE A 63 -8.25 9.71 -11.80
C ILE A 63 -7.41 8.82 -12.69
N SER A 64 -7.07 7.63 -12.18
CA SER A 64 -6.36 6.61 -12.93
C SER A 64 -7.00 5.23 -12.79
N GLY A 65 -6.27 4.17 -13.13
CA GLY A 65 -6.73 2.80 -12.96
C GLY A 65 -7.79 2.35 -13.96
N SER A 66 -8.52 1.31 -13.60
CA SER A 66 -9.49 0.68 -14.51
C SER A 66 -10.72 1.55 -14.78
N ASN A 67 -11.13 2.40 -13.83
CA ASN A 67 -12.24 3.34 -14.01
C ASN A 67 -11.89 4.57 -14.87
N ALA A 68 -10.60 4.85 -15.11
CA ALA A 68 -10.13 5.79 -16.13
C ALA A 68 -9.83 5.08 -17.47
N ALA A 69 -10.32 3.86 -17.65
CA ALA A 69 -10.10 3.04 -18.85
C ALA A 69 -11.36 2.22 -19.19
N TYR A 70 -11.28 1.47 -20.26
CA TYR A 70 -12.35 0.57 -20.70
C TYR A 70 -12.33 -0.80 -20.00
N SER A 71 -11.42 -1.00 -19.03
CA SER A 71 -11.18 -2.28 -18.33
C SER A 71 -11.79 -2.34 -16.93
N TYR A 72 -12.71 -1.43 -16.61
CA TYR A 72 -13.41 -1.44 -15.32
C TYR A 72 -14.28 -2.70 -15.16
N THR A 73 -14.51 -3.07 -13.91
CA THR A 73 -15.37 -4.17 -13.49
C THR A 73 -16.34 -3.68 -12.41
N PRO A 74 -17.38 -4.43 -12.05
CA PRO A 74 -18.25 -4.08 -10.92
C PRO A 74 -17.53 -3.95 -9.57
N HIS A 75 -16.30 -4.45 -9.49
CA HIS A 75 -15.47 -4.41 -8.28
C HIS A 75 -14.27 -3.48 -8.42
N SER A 76 -14.26 -2.62 -9.44
CA SER A 76 -13.18 -1.65 -9.63
C SER A 76 -13.36 -0.44 -8.74
N ASP A 77 -12.30 -0.08 -8.04
CA ASP A 77 -12.20 1.15 -7.28
C ASP A 77 -11.93 2.34 -8.21
N LEU A 78 -12.27 3.54 -7.79
CA LEU A 78 -11.87 4.78 -8.42
C LEU A 78 -10.62 5.28 -7.71
N ASP A 79 -9.48 5.18 -8.39
CA ASP A 79 -8.19 5.64 -7.88
C ASP A 79 -8.08 7.17 -8.04
N LEU A 80 -8.21 7.92 -6.93
CA LEU A 80 -8.11 9.37 -6.90
C LEU A 80 -6.75 9.79 -6.32
N HIS A 81 -5.92 10.40 -7.15
CA HIS A 81 -4.56 10.78 -6.80
C HIS A 81 -4.43 12.28 -6.59
N LEU A 82 -3.80 12.69 -5.49
CA LEU A 82 -3.28 14.03 -5.29
C LEU A 82 -1.82 14.04 -5.81
N LEU A 83 -1.54 14.78 -6.87
CA LEU A 83 -0.19 14.90 -7.41
C LEU A 83 0.57 16.00 -6.67
N VAL A 84 1.70 15.65 -6.12
CA VAL A 84 2.58 16.53 -5.34
C VAL A 84 4.00 16.37 -5.86
N ASP A 85 4.70 17.47 -6.03
CA ASP A 85 6.11 17.46 -6.39
C ASP A 85 6.97 17.13 -5.16
N TYR A 86 7.50 15.91 -5.11
CA TYR A 86 8.29 15.43 -3.98
C TYR A 86 9.67 16.11 -3.90
N ASP A 87 10.21 16.58 -5.03
CA ASP A 87 11.49 17.31 -5.03
C ASP A 87 11.40 18.65 -4.29
N LYS A 88 10.18 19.18 -4.09
CA LYS A 88 9.91 20.39 -3.32
C LYS A 88 9.67 20.13 -1.83
N LEU A 89 9.67 18.88 -1.40
CA LEU A 89 9.51 18.50 0.00
C LEU A 89 10.88 18.52 0.73
N PRO A 90 10.90 18.85 2.02
CA PRO A 90 12.15 18.89 2.79
C PRO A 90 12.87 17.55 2.91
N ASP A 91 12.16 16.44 2.86
CA ASP A 91 12.65 15.06 2.94
C ASP A 91 11.63 14.15 2.23
N ASP A 92 11.90 13.82 0.98
CA ASP A 92 11.01 13.06 0.12
C ASP A 92 10.70 11.65 0.66
N GLU A 93 11.67 10.95 1.24
CA GLU A 93 11.48 9.62 1.81
C GLU A 93 10.54 9.66 3.02
N VAL A 94 10.75 10.60 3.95
CA VAL A 94 9.90 10.76 5.13
C VAL A 94 8.49 11.14 4.74
N TYR A 95 8.32 12.08 3.80
CA TYR A 95 6.99 12.45 3.32
C TYR A 95 6.29 11.34 2.58
N LYS A 96 6.99 10.55 1.79
CA LYS A 96 6.46 9.37 1.12
C LYS A 96 5.91 8.33 2.11
N GLU A 97 6.66 8.05 3.17
CA GLU A 97 6.19 7.17 4.25
C GLU A 97 4.99 7.76 5.00
N LEU A 98 5.04 9.05 5.32
CA LEU A 98 3.95 9.77 5.98
C LEU A 98 2.66 9.73 5.13
N PHE A 99 2.75 10.03 3.84
CA PHE A 99 1.61 10.00 2.94
C PHE A 99 1.04 8.59 2.81
N ASN A 100 1.89 7.57 2.69
CA ASN A 100 1.45 6.19 2.63
C ASN A 100 0.74 5.75 3.93
N ALA A 101 1.27 6.13 5.08
CA ALA A 101 0.64 5.82 6.36
C ALA A 101 -0.72 6.53 6.50
N LYS A 102 -0.77 7.84 6.26
CA LYS A 102 -2.01 8.62 6.33
C LYS A 102 -3.06 8.14 5.33
N LYS A 103 -2.66 7.87 4.08
CA LYS A 103 -3.54 7.29 3.06
C LYS A 103 -4.16 5.98 3.53
N THR A 104 -3.34 5.08 4.07
CA THR A 104 -3.84 3.78 4.54
C THR A 104 -4.87 3.96 5.64
N VAL A 105 -4.55 4.75 6.67
CA VAL A 105 -5.50 5.04 7.76
C VAL A 105 -6.78 5.71 7.27
N TYR A 106 -6.67 6.64 6.31
CA TYR A 106 -7.84 7.33 5.77
C TYR A 106 -8.74 6.36 4.99
N ASN A 107 -8.19 5.60 4.06
CA ASN A 107 -8.95 4.63 3.26
C ASN A 107 -9.55 3.51 4.13
N ASP A 108 -8.85 3.05 5.17
CA ASP A 108 -9.35 2.01 6.09
C ASP A 108 -10.51 2.51 6.96
N ASN A 109 -10.53 3.80 7.30
CA ASN A 109 -11.56 4.40 8.17
C ASN A 109 -12.77 4.95 7.42
N HIS A 110 -12.73 5.05 6.08
CA HIS A 110 -13.78 5.67 5.27
C HIS A 110 -14.21 4.75 4.14
N ASP A 111 -15.49 4.39 4.10
CA ASP A 111 -16.11 3.68 2.95
C ASP A 111 -16.77 4.71 2.02
N ILE A 112 -15.94 5.46 1.29
CA ILE A 112 -16.41 6.51 0.38
C ILE A 112 -16.80 5.90 -0.95
N LYS A 113 -18.00 6.22 -1.43
CA LYS A 113 -18.51 5.77 -2.74
C LYS A 113 -19.09 6.92 -3.54
N VAL A 114 -18.79 6.93 -4.83
CA VAL A 114 -19.41 7.86 -5.79
C VAL A 114 -20.24 7.05 -6.77
N ARG A 115 -21.56 7.21 -6.73
CA ARG A 115 -22.54 6.43 -7.51
C ARG A 115 -22.29 4.91 -7.42
N GLY A 116 -21.99 4.43 -6.20
CA GLY A 116 -21.73 3.02 -5.91
C GLY A 116 -20.32 2.52 -6.24
N VAL A 117 -19.47 3.36 -6.83
CA VAL A 117 -18.05 3.03 -7.09
C VAL A 117 -17.23 3.45 -5.87
N PRO A 118 -16.50 2.51 -5.22
CA PRO A 118 -15.60 2.84 -4.11
C PRO A 118 -14.49 3.79 -4.56
N VAL A 119 -14.09 4.71 -3.70
CA VAL A 119 -13.00 5.66 -3.96
C VAL A 119 -11.80 5.35 -3.09
N GLU A 120 -10.65 5.08 -3.69
CA GLU A 120 -9.36 4.97 -3.01
C GLU A 120 -8.53 6.23 -3.26
N LEU A 121 -7.98 6.79 -2.18
CA LEU A 121 -7.18 8.01 -2.23
C LEU A 121 -5.69 7.72 -2.15
N TYR A 122 -4.92 8.49 -2.94
CA TYR A 122 -3.48 8.38 -3.02
C TYR A 122 -2.82 9.76 -3.02
N VAL A 123 -1.60 9.85 -2.47
CA VAL A 123 -0.67 10.94 -2.75
C VAL A 123 0.45 10.37 -3.62
N GLN A 124 0.70 11.00 -4.74
CA GLN A 124 1.65 10.53 -5.74
C GLN A 124 2.62 11.65 -6.12
N ASP A 125 3.88 11.27 -6.34
CA ASP A 125 4.87 12.17 -6.88
C ASP A 125 4.54 12.52 -8.34
N SER A 126 4.41 13.83 -8.63
CA SER A 126 4.11 14.32 -9.98
C SER A 126 5.22 14.03 -10.99
N ASN A 127 6.46 13.78 -10.52
CA ASN A 127 7.60 13.47 -11.37
C ASN A 127 7.73 11.98 -11.71
N GLN A 128 6.90 11.11 -11.09
CA GLN A 128 6.92 9.69 -11.39
C GLN A 128 6.04 9.34 -12.61
N PRO A 129 6.56 8.49 -13.53
CA PRO A 129 5.79 8.09 -14.69
C PRO A 129 4.56 7.28 -14.29
N HIS A 130 3.42 7.59 -14.89
CA HIS A 130 2.17 6.89 -14.67
C HIS A 130 2.01 5.71 -15.63
N HIS A 131 1.78 4.51 -15.06
CA HIS A 131 1.63 3.27 -15.85
C HIS A 131 0.17 2.92 -16.19
N SER A 132 -0.80 3.78 -15.84
CA SER A 132 -2.22 3.56 -16.12
C SER A 132 -2.53 3.60 -17.62
N LEU A 133 -3.58 2.87 -18.02
CA LEU A 133 -4.09 2.88 -19.40
C LEU A 133 -4.75 4.20 -19.77
N GLY A 134 -5.36 4.89 -18.81
CA GLY A 134 -5.94 6.21 -18.91
C GLY A 134 -5.65 7.04 -17.67
N GLU A 135 -5.56 8.36 -17.86
CA GLU A 135 -5.37 9.32 -16.78
C GLU A 135 -6.13 10.59 -17.10
N TYR A 136 -6.94 11.04 -16.16
CA TYR A 136 -7.80 12.22 -16.31
C TYR A 136 -7.52 13.23 -15.21
N SER A 137 -7.26 14.48 -15.57
CA SER A 137 -7.14 15.58 -14.62
C SER A 137 -8.54 16.08 -14.22
N VAL A 138 -8.84 15.95 -12.94
CA VAL A 138 -10.06 16.48 -12.36
C VAL A 138 -10.01 18.00 -12.29
N LEU A 139 -8.83 18.57 -11.96
CA LEU A 139 -8.66 20.04 -11.90
C LEU A 139 -8.84 20.71 -13.27
N LYS A 140 -8.21 20.13 -14.31
CA LYS A 140 -8.25 20.69 -15.69
C LYS A 140 -9.49 20.25 -16.46
N LYS A 141 -10.22 19.26 -15.94
CA LYS A 141 -11.40 18.65 -16.61
C LYS A 141 -11.09 18.07 -17.98
N ASP A 142 -9.90 17.50 -18.13
CA ASP A 142 -9.42 16.96 -19.40
C ASP A 142 -8.54 15.73 -19.22
N TRP A 143 -8.39 14.95 -20.28
CA TRP A 143 -7.54 13.78 -20.32
C TRP A 143 -6.07 14.17 -20.41
N ILE A 144 -5.27 13.69 -19.45
CA ILE A 144 -3.80 13.71 -19.55
C ILE A 144 -3.38 12.60 -20.52
N LYS A 145 -3.99 11.42 -20.36
CA LYS A 145 -3.79 10.26 -21.20
C LYS A 145 -5.12 9.62 -21.54
N MET A 146 -5.56 9.78 -22.79
CA MET A 146 -6.81 9.17 -23.25
C MET A 146 -6.67 7.65 -23.27
N PRO A 147 -7.62 6.91 -22.68
CA PRO A 147 -7.59 5.45 -22.73
C PRO A 147 -7.83 4.94 -24.14
N VAL A 148 -7.07 3.91 -24.52
CA VAL A 148 -7.23 3.24 -25.81
C VAL A 148 -7.96 1.92 -25.60
N LYS A 149 -8.99 1.67 -26.42
CA LYS A 149 -9.66 0.36 -26.45
C LYS A 149 -8.67 -0.69 -26.96
N ARG A 150 -8.39 -1.67 -26.11
CA ARG A 150 -7.54 -2.81 -26.49
C ARG A 150 -8.36 -4.10 -26.30
N ARG A 151 -8.20 -5.04 -27.22
CA ARG A 151 -8.59 -6.44 -26.93
C ARG A 151 -7.45 -7.05 -26.13
N ALA A 152 -7.73 -7.42 -24.88
CA ALA A 152 -6.77 -8.17 -24.11
C ALA A 152 -6.68 -9.57 -24.70
N ASN A 153 -5.55 -9.90 -25.27
CA ASN A 153 -5.20 -11.29 -25.55
C ASN A 153 -4.42 -11.76 -24.31
N PHE A 154 -5.01 -12.61 -23.49
CA PHE A 154 -4.36 -13.13 -22.29
C PHE A 154 -4.19 -14.64 -22.39
N ASP A 155 -3.07 -15.11 -21.89
CA ASP A 155 -2.77 -16.53 -21.82
C ASP A 155 -3.41 -17.11 -20.53
N GLN A 156 -4.56 -17.77 -20.73
CA GLN A 156 -5.31 -18.38 -19.62
C GLN A 156 -4.50 -19.49 -18.95
N SER A 157 -3.77 -20.28 -19.72
CA SER A 157 -2.99 -21.40 -19.21
C SER A 157 -1.80 -20.91 -18.39
N ALA A 158 -1.06 -19.91 -18.89
CA ALA A 158 0.02 -19.30 -18.15
C ALA A 158 -0.50 -18.60 -16.88
N THR A 159 -1.63 -17.90 -16.94
CA THR A 159 -2.24 -17.26 -15.77
C THR A 159 -2.60 -18.27 -14.70
N ARG A 160 -3.20 -19.39 -15.10
CA ARG A 160 -3.56 -20.49 -14.19
C ARG A 160 -2.33 -21.08 -13.51
N ALA A 161 -1.29 -21.42 -14.27
CA ALA A 161 -0.05 -21.95 -13.70
C ALA A 161 0.62 -20.98 -12.71
N LYS A 162 0.54 -19.68 -12.98
CA LYS A 162 1.04 -18.63 -12.07
C LYS A 162 0.21 -18.51 -10.81
N TYR A 163 -1.10 -18.59 -10.95
CA TYR A 163 -2.03 -18.56 -9.82
C TYR A 163 -1.81 -19.76 -8.90
N GLU A 164 -1.75 -21.00 -9.43
CA GLU A 164 -1.50 -22.22 -8.67
C GLU A 164 -0.18 -22.11 -7.88
N LYS A 165 0.90 -21.71 -8.54
CA LYS A 165 2.21 -21.55 -7.90
C LYS A 165 2.22 -20.52 -6.76
N LEU A 166 1.58 -19.39 -6.93
CA LEU A 166 1.46 -18.38 -5.88
C LEU A 166 0.52 -18.83 -4.76
N GLY A 167 -0.57 -19.50 -5.11
CA GLY A 167 -1.53 -20.08 -4.16
C GLY A 167 -0.86 -21.09 -3.24
N GLU A 168 -0.13 -22.06 -3.78
CA GLU A 168 0.62 -23.05 -2.99
C GLU A 168 1.61 -22.39 -2.01
N LEU A 169 2.34 -21.36 -2.48
CA LEU A 169 3.26 -20.59 -1.63
C LEU A 169 2.54 -19.94 -0.44
N ILE A 170 1.38 -19.32 -0.70
CA ILE A 170 0.59 -18.62 0.31
C ILE A 170 -0.02 -19.63 1.29
N GLU A 171 -0.60 -20.71 0.80
CA GLU A 171 -1.18 -21.77 1.64
C GLU A 171 -0.15 -22.41 2.56
N LEU A 172 1.03 -22.70 2.03
CA LEU A 172 2.14 -23.24 2.82
C LEU A 172 2.54 -22.26 3.94
N ALA A 173 2.60 -20.96 3.64
CA ALA A 173 2.91 -19.93 4.62
C ALA A 173 1.83 -19.85 5.72
N ILE A 174 0.55 -19.88 5.35
CA ILE A 174 -0.58 -19.89 6.29
C ILE A 174 -0.56 -21.16 7.14
N LYS A 175 -0.44 -22.34 6.52
CA LYS A 175 -0.47 -23.64 7.21
C LYS A 175 0.66 -23.80 8.23
N THR A 176 1.82 -23.29 7.92
CA THR A 176 2.99 -23.41 8.82
C THR A 176 3.02 -22.37 9.93
N ARG A 177 2.16 -21.34 9.90
CA ARG A 177 2.11 -20.24 10.89
C ARG A 177 3.50 -19.66 11.23
N SER A 178 4.37 -19.54 10.24
CA SER A 178 5.74 -19.08 10.42
C SER A 178 5.91 -17.65 9.90
N LEU A 179 6.23 -16.69 10.76
CA LEU A 179 6.48 -15.29 10.40
C LEU A 179 7.47 -15.16 9.24
N ASN A 180 8.58 -15.91 9.30
CA ASN A 180 9.59 -15.88 8.25
C ASN A 180 9.03 -16.34 6.89
N ARG A 181 8.21 -17.39 6.88
CA ARG A 181 7.58 -17.87 5.63
C ARG A 181 6.52 -16.90 5.11
N ILE A 182 5.76 -16.26 6.01
CA ILE A 182 4.76 -15.25 5.65
C ILE A 182 5.44 -14.01 5.04
N ASP A 183 6.45 -13.46 5.71
CA ASP A 183 7.21 -12.30 5.20
C ASP A 183 7.87 -12.62 3.84
N LYS A 184 8.45 -13.83 3.69
CA LYS A 184 9.02 -14.30 2.43
C LYS A 184 7.96 -14.45 1.32
N ALA A 185 6.78 -14.99 1.64
CA ALA A 185 5.69 -15.13 0.67
C ALA A 185 5.20 -13.75 0.19
N LEU A 186 4.99 -12.81 1.10
CA LEU A 186 4.60 -11.44 0.77
C LEU A 186 5.64 -10.72 -0.11
N ASP A 187 6.93 -10.91 0.18
CA ASP A 187 8.00 -10.32 -0.62
C ASP A 187 8.08 -10.95 -2.02
N ILE A 188 7.96 -12.27 -2.14
CA ILE A 188 7.92 -12.96 -3.44
C ILE A 188 6.75 -12.46 -4.27
N VAL A 189 5.56 -12.34 -3.69
CA VAL A 189 4.36 -11.86 -4.38
C VAL A 189 4.54 -10.43 -4.89
N ARG A 190 5.11 -9.53 -4.07
CA ARG A 190 5.37 -8.14 -4.48
C ARG A 190 6.34 -8.07 -5.66
N ARG A 191 7.47 -8.77 -5.56
CA ARG A 191 8.48 -8.81 -6.64
C ARG A 191 7.92 -9.43 -7.90
N TYR A 192 7.13 -10.49 -7.76
CA TYR A 192 6.51 -11.18 -8.88
C TYR A 192 5.54 -10.27 -9.64
N ARG A 193 4.68 -9.55 -8.91
CA ARG A 193 3.77 -8.56 -9.50
C ARG A 193 4.53 -7.44 -10.20
N LYS A 194 5.55 -6.87 -9.54
CA LYS A 194 6.36 -5.78 -10.10
C LYS A 194 7.02 -6.22 -11.41
N ALA A 195 7.74 -7.33 -11.41
CA ALA A 195 8.38 -7.87 -12.61
C ALA A 195 7.38 -8.22 -13.72
N GLY A 196 6.20 -8.73 -13.36
CA GLY A 196 5.14 -9.03 -14.31
C GLY A 196 4.59 -7.76 -14.98
N LEU A 197 4.33 -6.71 -14.20
CA LEU A 197 3.85 -5.43 -14.72
C LEU A 197 4.86 -4.78 -15.67
N GLU A 198 6.15 -4.82 -15.33
CA GLU A 198 7.23 -4.29 -16.16
C GLU A 198 7.38 -5.06 -17.49
N LYS A 199 7.24 -6.39 -17.45
CA LYS A 199 7.48 -7.27 -18.60
C LYS A 199 6.28 -7.44 -19.51
N THR A 200 5.09 -7.66 -18.96
CA THR A 200 3.88 -8.07 -19.68
C THR A 200 2.71 -7.10 -19.52
N GLY A 201 2.87 -6.11 -18.63
CA GLY A 201 1.85 -5.10 -18.38
C GLY A 201 0.69 -5.59 -17.52
N GLU A 202 -0.37 -4.79 -17.49
CA GLU A 202 -1.53 -4.99 -16.60
C GLU A 202 -2.27 -6.31 -16.85
N PHE A 203 -2.29 -6.79 -18.09
CA PHE A 203 -2.97 -8.03 -18.51
C PHE A 203 -2.02 -9.22 -18.62
N GLY A 204 -0.80 -9.07 -18.14
CA GLY A 204 0.16 -10.18 -18.06
C GLY A 204 -0.28 -11.25 -17.05
N PRO A 205 0.12 -12.52 -17.29
CA PRO A 205 -0.28 -13.65 -16.45
C PRO A 205 0.04 -13.47 -14.97
N GLU A 206 1.14 -12.81 -14.65
CA GLU A 206 1.58 -12.53 -13.29
C GLU A 206 0.61 -11.59 -12.56
N ASN A 207 0.22 -10.50 -13.21
CA ASN A 207 -0.68 -9.51 -12.61
C ASN A 207 -2.12 -10.05 -12.53
N LEU A 208 -2.57 -10.82 -13.50
CA LEU A 208 -3.89 -11.45 -13.46
C LEU A 208 -3.97 -12.49 -12.35
N ALA A 209 -2.94 -13.33 -12.18
CA ALA A 209 -2.84 -14.26 -11.06
C ALA A 209 -2.86 -13.54 -9.72
N PHE A 210 -2.11 -12.42 -9.60
CA PHE A 210 -2.13 -11.58 -8.41
C PHE A 210 -3.53 -11.02 -8.12
N LYS A 211 -4.22 -10.48 -9.13
CA LYS A 211 -5.60 -9.96 -9.00
C LYS A 211 -6.56 -11.06 -8.52
N ALA A 212 -6.42 -12.29 -9.04
CA ALA A 212 -7.21 -13.45 -8.64
C ALA A 212 -7.05 -13.78 -7.16
N ILE A 213 -5.80 -13.90 -6.70
CA ILE A 213 -5.45 -14.20 -5.30
C ILE A 213 -5.93 -13.09 -4.36
N ARG A 214 -5.79 -11.80 -4.76
CA ARG A 214 -6.30 -10.66 -3.99
C ARG A 214 -7.81 -10.74 -3.81
N LYS A 215 -8.54 -11.04 -4.88
CA LYS A 215 -10.01 -11.16 -4.85
C LYS A 215 -10.50 -12.27 -3.93
N GLN A 216 -9.74 -13.35 -3.78
CA GLN A 216 -10.06 -14.45 -2.86
C GLN A 216 -9.73 -14.13 -1.39
N GLY A 217 -9.20 -12.94 -1.11
CA GLY A 217 -8.84 -12.50 0.24
C GLY A 217 -7.62 -13.22 0.84
N LEU A 218 -6.85 -13.98 0.03
CA LEU A 218 -5.70 -14.73 0.53
C LEU A 218 -4.58 -13.81 1.03
N PHE A 219 -4.41 -12.62 0.46
CA PHE A 219 -3.47 -11.65 0.99
C PHE A 219 -3.91 -11.10 2.34
N GLN A 220 -5.22 -10.83 2.50
CA GLN A 220 -5.75 -10.39 3.78
C GLN A 220 -5.49 -11.43 4.86
N LYS A 221 -5.77 -12.71 4.59
CA LYS A 221 -5.45 -13.81 5.53
C LYS A 221 -3.98 -13.87 5.91
N LEU A 222 -3.05 -13.59 4.96
CA LEU A 222 -1.62 -13.53 5.26
C LEU A 222 -1.26 -12.35 6.16
N TYR A 223 -1.83 -11.16 5.90
CA TYR A 223 -1.57 -9.97 6.71
C TYR A 223 -2.13 -10.13 8.13
N ASP A 224 -3.34 -10.66 8.26
CA ASP A 224 -3.99 -10.90 9.54
C ASP A 224 -3.17 -11.89 10.38
N LEU A 225 -2.79 -13.02 9.79
CA LEU A 225 -1.96 -14.03 10.44
C LEU A 225 -0.57 -13.49 10.82
N ARG A 226 0.04 -12.66 9.96
CA ARG A 226 1.31 -11.99 10.27
C ARG A 226 1.19 -11.09 11.49
N ASN A 227 0.12 -10.29 11.55
CA ASN A 227 -0.13 -9.37 12.65
C ASN A 227 -0.42 -10.14 13.94
N GLU A 228 -1.23 -11.20 13.87
CA GLU A 228 -1.50 -12.11 14.99
C GLU A 228 -0.19 -12.68 15.56
N LEU A 229 0.61 -13.35 14.73
CA LEU A 229 1.88 -13.96 15.15
C LEU A 229 2.91 -12.93 15.66
N ARG A 230 2.92 -11.71 15.12
CA ARG A 230 3.76 -10.64 15.67
C ARG A 230 3.28 -10.17 17.02
N SER A 231 1.97 -10.01 17.18
CA SER A 231 1.36 -9.66 18.47
C SER A 231 1.62 -10.74 19.52
N GLU A 232 1.43 -12.01 19.17
CA GLU A 232 1.76 -13.14 20.01
C GLU A 232 3.23 -13.10 20.46
N LYS A 233 4.15 -12.90 19.53
CA LYS A 233 5.59 -12.86 19.81
C LYS A 233 6.02 -11.69 20.71
N LEU A 234 5.29 -10.56 20.63
CA LEU A 234 5.61 -9.35 21.41
C LEU A 234 4.85 -9.25 22.72
N SER A 235 3.82 -10.08 22.92
CA SER A 235 3.03 -10.08 24.15
C SER A 235 3.74 -10.84 25.27
N LEU A 236 3.76 -10.25 26.47
CA LEU A 236 4.38 -10.83 27.67
C LEU A 236 3.68 -12.11 28.13
N GLU A 237 2.36 -12.17 27.95
CA GLU A 237 1.53 -13.32 28.30
C GLU A 237 1.96 -14.59 27.57
N ASN A 238 2.35 -14.46 26.30
CA ASN A 238 2.81 -15.60 25.49
C ASN A 238 4.24 -16.02 25.85
N SER A 239 5.11 -15.07 26.24
CA SER A 239 6.44 -15.39 26.74
C SER A 239 6.41 -16.13 28.06
N MET A 240 5.38 -15.91 28.88
CA MET A 240 5.16 -16.66 30.13
C MET A 240 4.64 -18.08 29.88
N ALA A 241 3.82 -18.29 28.83
CA ALA A 241 3.34 -19.62 28.45
C ALA A 241 4.46 -20.54 27.93
N GLU A 242 5.41 -20.00 27.18
CA GLU A 242 6.61 -20.73 26.75
C GLU A 242 7.53 -21.04 27.92
N ASN A 243 7.66 -20.13 28.91
CA ASN A 243 8.39 -20.34 30.14
C ASN A 243 7.66 -21.28 31.12
N ALA A 244 6.32 -21.34 31.07
CA ALA A 244 5.52 -22.27 31.83
C ALA A 244 5.59 -23.72 31.33
N SER A 245 6.07 -23.94 30.09
CA SER A 245 6.34 -25.27 29.56
C SER A 245 7.60 -25.95 30.15
N GLY A 246 8.21 -25.36 31.19
CA GLY A 246 9.12 -26.07 32.07
C GLY A 246 10.56 -26.22 31.57
N TYR A 247 10.99 -25.48 30.57
CA TYR A 247 12.42 -25.45 30.24
C TYR A 247 13.19 -24.66 31.30
N ILE A 248 13.78 -25.36 32.24
CA ILE A 248 14.80 -24.82 33.17
C ILE A 248 16.15 -25.12 32.49
N PRO A 249 16.88 -24.08 32.01
CA PRO A 249 18.19 -24.32 31.42
C PRO A 249 19.10 -25.04 32.43
N SER A 250 19.76 -26.09 31.99
CA SER A 250 20.75 -26.79 32.77
C SER A 250 21.91 -25.87 33.14
N GLU A 251 22.61 -26.15 34.23
CA GLU A 251 23.82 -25.36 34.62
C GLU A 251 24.89 -25.31 33.51
N LYS A 252 24.92 -26.31 32.65
CA LYS A 252 25.79 -26.35 31.47
C LYS A 252 25.38 -25.35 30.41
N GLU A 253 24.09 -25.17 30.15
CA GLU A 253 23.55 -24.22 29.19
C GLU A 253 23.63 -22.79 29.71
N LYS A 254 23.42 -22.55 31.01
CA LYS A 254 23.61 -21.23 31.63
C LYS A 254 25.05 -20.73 31.51
N ASN A 255 26.02 -21.64 31.41
CA ASN A 255 27.44 -21.33 31.29
C ASN A 255 27.95 -21.33 29.84
N ASP A 256 27.11 -21.70 28.87
CA ASP A 256 27.49 -21.62 27.44
C ASP A 256 27.66 -20.14 27.03
N PRO A 257 28.84 -19.77 26.48
CA PRO A 257 29.10 -18.40 26.02
C PRO A 257 28.05 -17.90 25.02
N ARG A 258 27.46 -18.78 24.21
CA ARG A 258 26.39 -18.46 23.26
C ARG A 258 25.09 -18.07 23.93
N PHE A 259 24.78 -18.65 25.08
CA PHE A 259 23.62 -18.31 25.90
C PHE A 259 23.81 -16.96 26.62
N LYS A 260 25.01 -16.67 27.08
CA LYS A 260 25.38 -15.38 27.67
C LYS A 260 25.32 -14.24 26.65
N THR A 261 25.72 -14.52 25.40
CA THR A 261 25.69 -13.51 24.30
C THR A 261 24.25 -13.23 23.83
N ALA A 262 23.33 -14.18 23.94
CA ALA A 262 21.91 -13.97 23.60
C ALA A 262 21.15 -13.13 24.65
N LEU A 263 21.61 -13.12 25.91
CA LEU A 263 21.01 -12.32 26.99
C LEU A 263 21.64 -10.93 27.14
N THR A 264 22.83 -10.71 26.59
CA THR A 264 23.44 -9.39 26.50
C THR A 264 23.11 -8.78 25.12
N VAL A 265 21.93 -8.23 24.96
CA VAL A 265 21.75 -7.13 24.03
C VAL A 265 22.63 -6.01 24.59
N ASP A 266 23.87 -5.92 24.12
CA ASP A 266 24.79 -4.85 24.45
C ASP A 266 24.24 -3.55 23.86
N VAL A 267 23.30 -2.94 24.58
CA VAL A 267 22.85 -1.56 24.32
C VAL A 267 24.01 -0.70 24.75
N ARG A 268 25.01 -0.58 23.87
CA ARG A 268 26.14 0.34 24.12
C ARG A 268 25.59 1.75 24.21
N PRO A 269 25.77 2.43 25.35
CA PRO A 269 25.32 3.81 25.54
C PRO A 269 25.88 4.77 24.45
N ASP A 270 26.99 4.42 23.82
CA ASP A 270 27.67 5.26 22.81
C ASP A 270 27.01 5.23 21.43
N THR A 271 26.31 4.17 21.02
CA THR A 271 25.56 4.14 19.77
C THR A 271 24.30 5.00 19.89
N MET A 272 23.58 4.91 21.02
CA MET A 272 22.43 5.79 21.28
C MET A 272 22.82 7.27 21.35
N LYS A 273 24.00 7.61 21.92
CA LYS A 273 24.49 9.02 21.96
C LYS A 273 24.87 9.54 20.57
N LYS A 274 25.42 8.71 19.69
CA LYS A 274 25.71 9.12 18.30
C LYS A 274 24.46 9.36 17.48
N ASP A 275 23.46 8.50 17.63
CA ASP A 275 22.19 8.66 16.91
C ASP A 275 21.36 9.81 17.47
N ALA A 276 21.31 9.98 18.80
CA ALA A 276 20.67 11.13 19.44
C ALA A 276 21.34 12.47 19.04
N ARG A 277 22.67 12.52 18.87
CA ARG A 277 23.37 13.70 18.37
C ARG A 277 23.08 13.97 16.90
N LYS A 278 22.94 12.93 16.07
CA LYS A 278 22.55 13.05 14.67
C LYS A 278 21.11 13.55 14.51
N PHE A 279 20.19 13.05 15.34
CA PHE A 279 18.80 13.51 15.41
C PHE A 279 18.70 14.93 16.01
N GLY A 280 19.40 15.21 17.10
CA GLY A 280 19.41 16.53 17.74
C GLY A 280 19.95 17.64 16.82
N ASN A 281 20.96 17.35 16.00
CA ASN A 281 21.49 18.29 15.01
C ASN A 281 20.57 18.50 13.79
N LYS A 282 19.75 17.53 13.43
CA LYS A 282 18.71 17.70 12.39
C LYS A 282 17.53 18.55 12.90
N ILE A 283 17.10 18.35 14.16
CA ILE A 283 16.00 19.11 14.77
C ILE A 283 16.42 20.59 15.01
N SER A 284 17.66 20.87 15.40
CA SER A 284 18.13 22.24 15.56
C SER A 284 18.28 23.01 14.24
N ARG A 285 18.41 22.31 13.10
CA ARG A 285 18.36 22.92 11.75
C ARG A 285 16.94 23.13 11.24
N ALA A 286 15.94 22.49 11.85
CA ALA A 286 14.53 22.56 11.45
C ALA A 286 13.74 23.66 12.18
N GLY A 287 14.38 24.71 12.68
CA GLY A 287 13.71 25.93 13.14
C GLY A 287 12.81 25.74 14.36
N VAL A 288 13.31 25.15 15.45
CA VAL A 288 12.63 25.22 16.74
C VAL A 288 12.51 26.70 17.12
N PRO A 289 11.29 27.21 17.37
CA PRO A 289 11.12 28.61 17.75
C PRO A 289 11.91 28.92 19.03
N PRO A 290 12.54 30.08 19.12
CA PRO A 290 13.36 30.47 20.27
C PRO A 290 12.50 30.45 21.55
N LYS A 291 13.06 29.93 22.64
CA LYS A 291 12.42 29.98 23.96
C LYS A 291 12.24 31.44 24.39
N LEU A 292 11.00 31.78 24.74
CA LEU A 292 10.66 33.05 25.33
C LEU A 292 10.82 32.98 26.86
N ASN A 293 11.32 34.03 27.49
CA ASN A 293 11.30 34.14 28.96
C ASN A 293 9.91 34.52 29.46
N THR A 294 9.72 34.55 30.76
CA THR A 294 8.44 34.89 31.43
C THR A 294 7.90 36.28 31.09
N SER A 295 8.70 37.15 30.47
CA SER A 295 8.34 38.48 29.98
C SER A 295 8.17 38.56 28.45
N GLY A 296 8.18 37.43 27.71
CA GLY A 296 7.90 37.34 26.27
C GLY A 296 9.08 37.81 25.39
N LYS A 297 10.29 37.93 25.92
CA LYS A 297 11.48 38.27 25.13
C LYS A 297 12.29 37.02 24.76
N VAL A 298 12.80 37.03 23.53
CA VAL A 298 13.68 35.95 22.99
C VAL A 298 14.98 35.92 23.79
N VAL A 299 15.28 34.73 24.34
CA VAL A 299 16.58 34.48 24.97
C VAL A 299 17.55 34.03 23.86
N LYS A 300 18.65 34.79 23.71
CA LYS A 300 19.74 34.44 22.78
C LYS A 300 20.55 33.25 23.28
#